data_11a9dbec7acb217d6b0fa1469a9175e5
#
_entry.id   11a9dbec7acb217d6b0fa1469a9175e5
#
_cell.length_a   1.000
_cell.length_b   1.000
_cell.length_c   1.000
_cell.angle_alpha   90.00
_cell.angle_beta   90.00
_cell.angle_gamma   90.00
#
_symmetry.space_group_name_H-M   'P 1'
#
loop_
_entity.id
_entity.type
_entity.pdbx_description
1 polymer ?
#
loop_
_entity_poly.entity_id
_entity_poly.type
_entity_poly.pdbx_seq_one_letter_code
_entity_poly.pdbx_strand_id
1 'polypeptide(L)'
;DILRQIYADDRSDVGKILIVGFASPEGPLGRNTRLAGARAEVLKEYVNSYLELPDSLHEVANGGEAWGELRDRVEESTFDCRDEMLDIIDHTADLGRREWLLRRLDGGEPFKDLLRSVFSDQRNSGYMRVYYTSEPDYNAIKINRAQGMIAEGDFDGAVSLLRPIREDKRCLNTLATAYY
;
A
#
# COMPACT_ATOMS: atom_id res chain seq x y z
N ASP A 1 0.03 -3.51 -11.20
CA ASP A 1 0.87 -3.02 -12.29
C ASP A 1 2.21 -2.40 -11.87
N ILE A 2 2.25 -1.75 -10.70
CA ILE A 2 3.48 -1.17 -10.14
C ILE A 2 4.57 -2.24 -9.89
N LEU A 3 4.22 -3.38 -9.31
CA LEU A 3 5.18 -4.46 -9.07
C LEU A 3 5.82 -4.96 -10.36
N ARG A 4 5.02 -5.10 -11.43
CA ARG A 4 5.55 -5.48 -12.75
C ARG A 4 6.52 -4.44 -13.29
N GLN A 5 6.24 -3.16 -13.10
CA GLN A 5 7.15 -2.09 -13.52
C GLN A 5 8.45 -2.12 -12.75
N ILE A 6 8.40 -2.31 -11.43
CA ILE A 6 9.59 -2.42 -10.58
C ILE A 6 10.43 -3.65 -10.99
N TYR A 7 9.77 -4.80 -11.18
CA TYR A 7 10.45 -6.05 -11.51
C TYR A 7 11.05 -6.08 -12.94
N ALA A 8 10.45 -5.31 -13.86
CA ALA A 8 10.93 -5.18 -15.24
C ALA A 8 11.96 -4.06 -15.44
N ASP A 9 12.24 -3.24 -14.43
CA ASP A 9 13.24 -2.17 -14.50
C ASP A 9 14.62 -2.72 -14.14
N ASP A 10 15.52 -2.81 -15.11
CA ASP A 10 16.90 -3.30 -14.95
C ASP A 10 17.72 -2.54 -13.87
N ARG A 11 17.25 -1.37 -13.44
CA ARG A 11 17.85 -0.58 -12.36
C ARG A 11 17.32 -0.92 -10.97
N SER A 12 16.31 -1.77 -10.91
CA SER A 12 15.66 -2.17 -9.68
C SER A 12 16.00 -3.60 -9.31
N ASP A 13 16.32 -3.81 -8.04
CA ASP A 13 16.54 -5.15 -7.48
C ASP A 13 15.51 -5.39 -6.38
N VAL A 14 14.62 -6.35 -6.58
CA VAL A 14 13.57 -6.73 -5.63
C VAL A 14 14.16 -7.71 -4.63
N GLY A 15 14.34 -7.24 -3.40
CA GLY A 15 14.90 -8.05 -2.32
C GLY A 15 13.86 -8.88 -1.55
N LYS A 16 12.62 -8.37 -1.42
CA LYS A 16 11.56 -9.05 -0.67
C LYS A 16 10.17 -8.54 -1.04
N ILE A 17 9.19 -9.44 -1.02
CA ILE A 17 7.77 -9.15 -1.15
C ILE A 17 7.05 -9.71 0.07
N LEU A 18 6.61 -8.83 0.97
CA LEU A 18 5.81 -9.20 2.13
C LEU A 18 4.33 -9.18 1.75
N ILE A 19 3.65 -10.31 1.93
CA ILE A 19 2.22 -10.48 1.67
C ILE A 19 1.54 -10.81 3.00
N VAL A 20 0.57 -9.98 3.39
CA VAL A 20 -0.16 -10.16 4.66
C VAL A 20 -1.65 -10.22 4.38
N GLY A 21 -2.31 -11.27 4.86
CA GLY A 21 -3.76 -11.38 4.82
C GLY A 21 -4.38 -11.08 6.18
N PHE A 22 -5.56 -10.48 6.17
CA PHE A 22 -6.34 -10.16 7.35
C PHE A 22 -7.77 -10.70 7.25
N ALA A 23 -8.43 -10.79 8.39
CA ALA A 23 -9.87 -11.02 8.49
C ALA A 23 -10.52 -9.86 9.26
N SER A 24 -11.81 -9.62 9.00
CA SER A 24 -12.58 -8.69 9.83
C SER A 24 -12.69 -9.22 11.26
N PRO A 25 -12.72 -8.32 12.27
CA PRO A 25 -12.79 -8.71 13.68
C PRO A 25 -14.14 -9.30 14.12
N GLU A 26 -15.00 -9.68 13.22
CA GLU A 26 -16.31 -10.26 13.54
C GLU A 26 -16.27 -11.79 13.63
N GLY A 27 -16.74 -12.36 14.72
CA GLY A 27 -16.91 -13.80 14.87
C GLY A 27 -15.73 -14.50 15.54
N PRO A 28 -15.66 -15.85 15.46
CA PRO A 28 -14.68 -16.62 16.22
C PRO A 28 -13.23 -16.35 15.79
N LEU A 29 -12.38 -15.92 16.70
CA LEU A 29 -10.95 -15.60 16.47
C LEU A 29 -10.21 -16.71 15.72
N GLY A 30 -10.40 -17.98 16.13
CA GLY A 30 -9.73 -19.11 15.48
C GLY A 30 -10.14 -19.32 14.01
N ARG A 31 -11.36 -18.93 13.63
CA ARG A 31 -11.83 -18.92 12.24
C ARG A 31 -11.16 -17.77 11.48
N ASN A 32 -11.15 -16.58 12.06
CA ASN A 32 -10.59 -15.39 11.47
C ASN A 32 -9.08 -15.53 11.25
N THR A 33 -8.35 -16.12 12.20
CA THR A 33 -6.92 -16.41 12.04
C THR A 33 -6.67 -17.36 10.86
N ARG A 34 -7.46 -18.43 10.69
CA ARG A 34 -7.31 -19.32 9.52
C ARG A 34 -7.65 -18.61 8.22
N LEU A 35 -8.69 -17.79 8.21
CA LEU A 35 -9.13 -17.05 7.04
C LEU A 35 -8.06 -16.03 6.61
N ALA A 36 -7.45 -15.33 7.56
CA ALA A 36 -6.36 -14.38 7.30
C ALA A 36 -5.15 -15.06 6.62
N GLY A 37 -4.73 -16.23 7.14
CA GLY A 37 -3.67 -17.01 6.51
C GLY A 37 -4.03 -17.48 5.09
N ALA A 38 -5.23 -18.02 4.90
CA ALA A 38 -5.69 -18.45 3.57
C ALA A 38 -5.73 -17.27 2.56
N ARG A 39 -6.11 -16.08 2.99
CA ARG A 39 -6.10 -14.89 2.13
C ARG A 39 -4.70 -14.46 1.71
N ALA A 40 -3.73 -14.55 2.62
CA ALA A 40 -2.34 -14.27 2.28
C ALA A 40 -1.81 -15.23 1.20
N GLU A 41 -2.12 -16.53 1.32
CA GLU A 41 -1.73 -17.52 0.31
C GLU A 41 -2.40 -17.27 -1.05
N VAL A 42 -3.71 -17.00 -1.06
CA VAL A 42 -4.43 -16.65 -2.31
C VAL A 42 -3.85 -15.40 -2.96
N LEU A 43 -3.47 -14.38 -2.17
CA LEU A 43 -2.82 -13.19 -2.71
C LEU A 43 -1.43 -13.50 -3.29
N LYS A 44 -0.64 -14.38 -2.66
CA LYS A 44 0.62 -14.88 -3.22
C LYS A 44 0.40 -15.59 -4.56
N GLU A 45 -0.55 -16.52 -4.63
CA GLU A 45 -0.89 -17.24 -5.85
C GLU A 45 -1.33 -16.27 -6.96
N TYR A 46 -2.15 -15.28 -6.62
CA TYR A 46 -2.57 -14.26 -7.55
C TYR A 46 -1.38 -13.48 -8.11
N VAL A 47 -0.44 -13.03 -7.28
CA VAL A 47 0.77 -12.31 -7.71
C VAL A 47 1.58 -13.19 -8.65
N ASN A 48 1.79 -14.46 -8.29
CA ASN A 48 2.56 -15.41 -9.11
C ASN A 48 1.87 -15.76 -10.44
N SER A 49 0.56 -15.63 -10.55
CA SER A 49 -0.15 -15.82 -11.82
C SER A 49 0.17 -14.74 -12.87
N TYR A 50 0.66 -13.58 -12.44
CA TYR A 50 1.05 -12.47 -13.31
C TYR A 50 2.55 -12.29 -13.49
N LEU A 51 3.32 -12.72 -12.49
CA LEU A 51 4.79 -12.59 -12.47
C LEU A 51 5.37 -13.90 -11.97
N GLU A 52 6.23 -14.51 -12.75
CA GLU A 52 6.99 -15.70 -12.33
C GLU A 52 8.12 -15.27 -11.37
N LEU A 53 7.73 -14.99 -10.12
CA LEU A 53 8.67 -14.54 -9.09
C LEU A 53 9.26 -15.75 -8.35
N PRO A 54 10.56 -15.73 -8.03
CA PRO A 54 11.15 -16.76 -7.18
C PRO A 54 10.47 -16.84 -5.82
N ASP A 55 10.19 -18.05 -5.34
CA ASP A 55 9.56 -18.25 -4.02
C ASP A 55 10.37 -17.63 -2.88
N SER A 56 11.71 -17.55 -3.05
CA SER A 56 12.61 -16.93 -2.08
C SER A 56 12.36 -15.43 -1.83
N LEU A 57 11.68 -14.75 -2.74
CA LEU A 57 11.32 -13.35 -2.57
C LEU A 57 10.06 -13.16 -1.72
N HIS A 58 9.24 -14.19 -1.56
CA HIS A 58 7.97 -14.09 -0.83
C HIS A 58 8.14 -14.35 0.66
N GLU A 59 7.61 -13.43 1.45
CA GLU A 59 7.32 -13.63 2.87
C GLU A 59 5.82 -13.51 3.07
N VAL A 60 5.18 -14.63 3.43
CA VAL A 60 3.73 -14.68 3.66
C VAL A 60 3.47 -14.63 5.17
N ALA A 61 2.65 -13.71 5.60
CA ALA A 61 2.31 -13.51 6.99
C ALA A 61 0.80 -13.53 7.22
N ASN A 62 0.42 -14.14 8.34
CA ASN A 62 -0.94 -14.11 8.83
C ASN A 62 -1.10 -12.89 9.75
N GLY A 63 -1.82 -11.88 9.28
CA GLY A 63 -2.09 -10.64 10.02
C GLY A 63 -3.20 -10.77 11.08
N GLY A 64 -3.91 -11.90 11.11
CA GLY A 64 -5.03 -12.12 12.02
C GLY A 64 -6.23 -11.23 11.71
N GLU A 65 -6.80 -10.64 12.75
CA GLU A 65 -7.93 -9.70 12.64
C GLU A 65 -7.46 -8.27 12.39
N ALA A 66 -8.12 -7.55 11.48
CA ALA A 66 -7.77 -6.19 11.04
C ALA A 66 -8.18 -5.10 12.04
N TRP A 67 -7.80 -5.25 13.31
CA TRP A 67 -8.15 -4.30 14.39
C TRP A 67 -7.55 -2.91 14.17
N GLY A 68 -6.33 -2.81 13.59
CA GLY A 68 -5.70 -1.53 13.29
C GLY A 68 -6.51 -0.75 12.26
N GLU A 69 -6.87 -1.40 11.15
CA GLU A 69 -7.70 -0.77 10.11
C GLU A 69 -9.09 -0.40 10.66
N LEU A 70 -9.69 -1.26 11.50
CA LEU A 70 -10.96 -0.95 12.15
C LEU A 70 -10.85 0.31 13.00
N ARG A 71 -9.78 0.42 13.80
CA ARG A 71 -9.51 1.58 14.64
C ARG A 71 -9.43 2.87 13.80
N ASP A 72 -8.63 2.85 12.72
CA ASP A 72 -8.44 4.01 11.85
C ASP A 72 -9.79 4.45 11.22
N ARG A 73 -10.58 3.49 10.73
CA ARG A 73 -11.91 3.78 10.17
C ARG A 73 -12.91 4.31 11.20
N VAL A 74 -12.85 3.82 12.44
CA VAL A 74 -13.68 4.37 13.54
C VAL A 74 -13.23 5.79 13.86
N GLU A 75 -11.93 6.06 13.90
CA GLU A 75 -11.38 7.39 14.16
C GLU A 75 -11.82 8.43 13.11
N GLU A 76 -11.86 8.03 11.84
CA GLU A 76 -12.31 8.88 10.73
C GLU A 76 -13.85 8.97 10.59
N SER A 77 -14.59 8.17 11.35
CA SER A 77 -16.05 8.08 11.24
C SER A 77 -16.78 9.20 11.97
N THR A 78 -18.07 9.32 11.68
CA THR A 78 -19.02 10.19 12.37
C THR A 78 -19.97 9.40 13.28
N PHE A 79 -19.56 8.23 13.77
CA PHE A 79 -20.37 7.43 14.69
C PHE A 79 -20.60 8.16 16.03
N ASP A 80 -21.81 8.15 16.53
CA ASP A 80 -22.17 8.82 17.80
C ASP A 80 -21.32 8.31 18.98
N CYS A 81 -21.03 7.01 19.02
CA CYS A 81 -20.21 6.37 20.07
C CYS A 81 -18.74 6.18 19.64
N ARG A 82 -18.20 7.04 18.78
CA ARG A 82 -16.84 6.92 18.24
C ARG A 82 -15.78 6.82 19.32
N ASP A 83 -15.81 7.73 20.28
CA ASP A 83 -14.78 7.83 21.32
C ASP A 83 -14.82 6.63 22.26
N GLU A 84 -16.01 6.13 22.61
CA GLU A 84 -16.19 4.90 23.40
C GLU A 84 -15.74 3.65 22.63
N MET A 85 -15.98 3.60 21.31
CA MET A 85 -15.48 2.51 20.46
C MET A 85 -13.96 2.50 20.43
N LEU A 86 -13.32 3.66 20.25
CA LEU A 86 -11.88 3.81 20.28
C LEU A 86 -11.28 3.40 21.64
N ASP A 87 -11.91 3.81 22.73
CA ASP A 87 -11.50 3.41 24.10
C ASP A 87 -11.52 1.88 24.26
N ILE A 88 -12.58 1.22 23.80
CA ILE A 88 -12.68 -0.24 23.83
C ILE A 88 -11.57 -0.88 22.98
N ILE A 89 -11.32 -0.36 21.76
CA ILE A 89 -10.32 -0.91 20.84
C ILE A 89 -8.91 -0.74 21.40
N ASP A 90 -8.59 0.42 21.93
CA ASP A 90 -7.24 0.77 22.37
C ASP A 90 -6.88 0.16 23.74
N HIS A 91 -7.86 0.02 24.64
CA HIS A 91 -7.59 -0.38 26.02
C HIS A 91 -8.03 -1.81 26.39
N THR A 92 -8.62 -2.57 25.47
CA THR A 92 -8.99 -3.96 25.71
C THR A 92 -8.02 -4.92 24.98
N ALA A 93 -7.10 -5.52 25.70
CA ALA A 93 -6.07 -6.42 25.13
C ALA A 93 -6.63 -7.75 24.62
N ASP A 94 -7.62 -8.33 25.31
CA ASP A 94 -8.26 -9.58 24.87
C ASP A 94 -9.21 -9.32 23.70
N LEU A 95 -8.94 -9.93 22.55
CA LEU A 95 -9.67 -9.68 21.31
C LEU A 95 -11.13 -10.14 21.38
N GLY A 96 -11.40 -11.27 22.02
CA GLY A 96 -12.77 -11.76 22.20
C GLY A 96 -13.59 -10.86 23.12
N ARG A 97 -12.96 -10.34 24.19
CA ARG A 97 -13.60 -9.37 25.09
C ARG A 97 -13.82 -8.02 24.38
N ARG A 98 -12.87 -7.59 23.55
CA ARG A 98 -12.97 -6.38 22.72
C ARG A 98 -14.20 -6.43 21.81
N GLU A 99 -14.34 -7.51 21.03
CA GLU A 99 -15.52 -7.73 20.19
C GLU A 99 -16.81 -7.79 21.04
N TRP A 100 -16.78 -8.49 22.16
CA TRP A 100 -17.94 -8.61 23.05
C TRP A 100 -18.38 -7.24 23.60
N LEU A 101 -17.45 -6.37 24.00
CA LEU A 101 -17.76 -5.01 24.48
C LEU A 101 -18.38 -4.16 23.37
N LEU A 102 -17.80 -4.16 22.15
CA LEU A 102 -18.34 -3.45 20.99
C LEU A 102 -19.76 -3.91 20.65
N ARG A 103 -20.03 -5.22 20.74
CA ARG A 103 -21.38 -5.78 20.51
C ARG A 103 -22.43 -5.31 21.51
N ARG A 104 -22.02 -4.84 22.67
CA ARG A 104 -22.91 -4.40 23.76
C ARG A 104 -23.00 -2.90 23.94
N LEU A 105 -22.09 -2.17 23.32
CA LEU A 105 -22.06 -0.73 23.38
C LEU A 105 -23.39 -0.17 22.85
N ASP A 106 -24.04 0.67 23.62
CA ASP A 106 -25.30 1.32 23.28
C ASP A 106 -26.37 0.38 22.67
N GLY A 107 -26.64 -0.74 23.36
CA GLY A 107 -27.61 -1.74 22.89
C GLY A 107 -27.22 -2.48 21.61
N GLY A 108 -25.98 -2.31 21.12
CA GLY A 108 -25.42 -2.98 19.93
C GLY A 108 -25.66 -2.25 18.62
N GLU A 109 -26.23 -1.05 18.63
CA GLU A 109 -26.42 -0.27 17.38
C GLU A 109 -25.10 0.12 16.73
N PRO A 110 -24.06 0.63 17.43
CA PRO A 110 -22.77 0.92 16.83
C PRO A 110 -22.13 -0.29 16.18
N PHE A 111 -22.26 -1.48 16.77
CA PHE A 111 -21.74 -2.71 16.18
C PHE A 111 -22.46 -3.09 14.87
N LYS A 112 -23.76 -2.84 14.76
CA LYS A 112 -24.51 -3.04 13.51
C LYS A 112 -24.05 -2.08 12.42
N ASP A 113 -23.67 -0.87 12.78
CA ASP A 113 -23.11 0.10 11.83
C ASP A 113 -21.73 -0.35 11.34
N LEU A 114 -20.87 -0.88 12.22
CA LEU A 114 -19.62 -1.52 11.83
C LEU A 114 -19.83 -2.69 10.86
N LEU A 115 -20.83 -3.54 11.10
CA LEU A 115 -21.18 -4.66 10.21
C LEU A 115 -21.54 -4.19 8.81
N ARG A 116 -22.23 -3.06 8.70
CA ARG A 116 -22.73 -2.52 7.44
C ARG A 116 -21.68 -1.76 6.65
N SER A 117 -20.87 -0.93 7.32
CA SER A 117 -20.00 0.05 6.68
C SER A 117 -18.53 -0.32 6.68
N VAL A 118 -18.03 -1.02 7.70
CA VAL A 118 -16.60 -1.32 7.85
C VAL A 118 -16.28 -2.78 7.57
N PHE A 119 -16.96 -3.71 8.24
CA PHE A 119 -16.61 -5.13 8.11
C PHE A 119 -16.88 -5.70 6.72
N SER A 120 -17.83 -5.12 5.95
CA SER A 120 -18.05 -5.51 4.56
C SER A 120 -16.80 -5.33 3.71
N ASP A 121 -16.10 -4.22 3.89
CA ASP A 121 -14.86 -3.90 3.17
C ASP A 121 -13.68 -4.74 3.67
N GLN A 122 -13.59 -4.94 4.99
CA GLN A 122 -12.54 -5.75 5.61
C GLN A 122 -12.59 -7.25 5.27
N ARG A 123 -13.69 -7.74 4.71
CA ARG A 123 -13.80 -9.15 4.30
C ARG A 123 -12.79 -9.56 3.23
N ASN A 124 -12.18 -8.60 2.55
CA ASN A 124 -11.14 -8.83 1.54
C ASN A 124 -9.82 -8.13 1.91
N SER A 125 -9.59 -7.88 3.20
CA SER A 125 -8.40 -7.17 3.69
C SER A 125 -7.12 -7.97 3.49
N GLY A 126 -6.13 -7.30 2.93
CA GLY A 126 -4.77 -7.78 2.79
C GLY A 126 -3.91 -6.70 2.15
N TYR A 127 -2.61 -6.78 2.36
CA TYR A 127 -1.68 -5.91 1.66
C TYR A 127 -0.43 -6.66 1.19
N MET A 128 0.21 -6.07 0.21
CA MET A 128 1.51 -6.47 -0.29
C MET A 128 2.47 -5.29 -0.16
N ARG A 129 3.65 -5.55 0.41
CA ARG A 129 4.73 -4.57 0.50
C ARG A 129 5.94 -5.10 -0.25
N VAL A 130 6.43 -4.32 -1.20
CA VAL A 130 7.61 -4.65 -2.00
C VAL A 130 8.80 -3.88 -1.43
N TYR A 131 9.85 -4.61 -1.09
CA TYR A 131 11.14 -4.05 -0.69
C TYR A 131 12.10 -4.19 -1.87
N TYR A 132 12.56 -3.08 -2.40
CA TYR A 132 13.47 -3.04 -3.52
C TYR A 132 14.48 -1.91 -3.38
N THR A 133 15.62 -2.08 -4.01
CA THR A 133 16.58 -1.01 -4.23
C THR A 133 16.50 -0.59 -5.69
N SER A 134 16.74 0.68 -5.97
CA SER A 134 16.75 1.20 -7.33
C SER A 134 17.88 2.20 -7.48
N GLU A 135 18.64 2.08 -8.57
CA GLU A 135 19.61 3.08 -8.93
C GLU A 135 18.92 4.38 -9.38
N PRO A 136 19.45 5.54 -9.02
CA PRO A 136 18.90 6.80 -9.46
C PRO A 136 18.85 6.91 -10.99
N ASP A 137 17.73 7.35 -11.53
CA ASP A 137 17.63 7.68 -12.95
C ASP A 137 18.30 9.05 -13.22
N TYR A 138 19.61 9.01 -13.41
CA TYR A 138 20.42 10.23 -13.64
C TYR A 138 19.97 11.00 -14.88
N ASN A 139 19.40 10.34 -15.90
CA ASN A 139 18.86 11.03 -17.07
C ASN A 139 17.58 11.79 -16.72
N ALA A 140 16.65 11.17 -15.97
CA ALA A 140 15.46 11.86 -15.49
C ALA A 140 15.81 13.06 -14.60
N ILE A 141 16.79 12.91 -13.71
CA ILE A 141 17.29 14.04 -12.89
C ILE A 141 17.80 15.18 -13.76
N LYS A 142 18.61 14.89 -14.81
CA LYS A 142 19.09 15.90 -15.74
C LYS A 142 17.97 16.56 -16.53
N ILE A 143 16.97 15.80 -16.97
CA ILE A 143 15.81 16.31 -17.71
C ILE A 143 15.00 17.28 -16.82
N ASN A 144 14.69 16.89 -15.58
CA ASN A 144 13.96 17.75 -14.65
C ASN A 144 14.74 19.03 -14.32
N ARG A 145 16.05 18.93 -14.14
CA ARG A 145 16.92 20.11 -13.92
C ARG A 145 16.92 21.04 -15.11
N ALA A 146 17.02 20.51 -16.33
CA ALA A 146 16.99 21.31 -17.55
C ALA A 146 15.66 22.03 -17.75
N GLN A 147 14.53 21.41 -17.37
CA GLN A 147 13.22 22.08 -17.37
C GLN A 147 13.20 23.27 -16.42
N GLY A 148 13.79 23.15 -15.23
CA GLY A 148 13.96 24.30 -14.31
C GLY A 148 14.82 25.40 -14.93
N MET A 149 15.96 25.07 -15.56
CA MET A 149 16.85 26.04 -16.22
C MET A 149 16.13 26.79 -17.34
N ILE A 150 15.31 26.08 -18.15
CA ILE A 150 14.48 26.72 -19.20
C ILE A 150 13.49 27.71 -18.58
N ALA A 151 12.84 27.34 -17.49
CA ALA A 151 11.90 28.20 -16.78
C ALA A 151 12.57 29.50 -16.22
N GLU A 152 13.86 29.40 -15.90
CA GLU A 152 14.70 30.54 -15.44
C GLU A 152 15.34 31.31 -16.62
N GLY A 153 15.17 30.85 -17.86
CA GLY A 153 15.73 31.47 -19.06
C GLY A 153 17.17 31.05 -19.40
N ASP A 154 17.71 30.05 -18.70
CA ASP A 154 19.04 29.50 -19.00
C ASP A 154 18.94 28.37 -20.05
N PHE A 155 18.68 28.76 -21.29
CA PHE A 155 18.53 27.82 -22.41
C PHE A 155 19.85 27.11 -22.77
N ASP A 156 20.96 27.85 -22.77
CA ASP A 156 22.29 27.32 -23.10
C ASP A 156 22.75 26.26 -22.06
N GLY A 157 22.50 26.52 -20.80
CA GLY A 157 22.75 25.59 -19.72
C GLY A 157 21.90 24.32 -19.87
N ALA A 158 20.62 24.45 -20.18
CA ALA A 158 19.73 23.31 -20.41
C ALA A 158 20.19 22.45 -21.59
N VAL A 159 20.57 23.07 -22.72
CA VAL A 159 21.13 22.36 -23.89
C VAL A 159 22.41 21.63 -23.52
N SER A 160 23.33 22.26 -22.82
CA SER A 160 24.59 21.67 -22.39
C SER A 160 24.39 20.47 -21.49
N LEU A 161 23.38 20.51 -20.61
CA LEU A 161 23.03 19.41 -19.69
C LEU A 161 22.40 18.23 -20.40
N LEU A 162 21.54 18.46 -21.42
CA LEU A 162 20.78 17.42 -22.12
C LEU A 162 21.52 16.80 -23.30
N ARG A 163 22.45 17.52 -23.93
CA ARG A 163 23.19 17.05 -25.11
C ARG A 163 23.88 15.69 -24.93
N PRO A 164 24.51 15.39 -23.78
CA PRO A 164 25.13 14.09 -23.53
C PRO A 164 24.14 12.92 -23.43
N ILE A 165 22.87 13.18 -23.19
CA ILE A 165 21.81 12.17 -23.01
C ILE A 165 20.76 12.22 -24.13
N ARG A 166 21.07 12.81 -25.27
CA ARG A 166 20.14 12.99 -26.40
C ARG A 166 19.55 11.70 -26.98
N GLU A 167 20.18 10.57 -26.74
CA GLU A 167 19.67 9.25 -27.12
C GLU A 167 18.50 8.78 -26.27
N ASP A 168 18.32 9.37 -25.09
CA ASP A 168 17.14 9.15 -24.25
C ASP A 168 15.96 9.95 -24.81
N LYS A 169 14.99 9.25 -25.39
CA LYS A 169 13.82 9.86 -26.05
C LYS A 169 13.03 10.81 -25.14
N ARG A 170 13.11 10.62 -23.82
CA ARG A 170 12.40 11.47 -22.82
C ARG A 170 12.94 12.90 -22.81
N CYS A 171 14.19 13.14 -23.21
CA CYS A 171 14.77 14.48 -23.20
C CYS A 171 14.43 15.31 -24.47
N LEU A 172 13.91 14.68 -25.54
CA LEU A 172 13.78 15.33 -26.86
C LEU A 172 12.88 16.57 -26.83
N ASN A 173 11.75 16.53 -26.15
CA ASN A 173 10.85 17.67 -26.05
C ASN A 173 11.50 18.83 -25.27
N THR A 174 12.16 18.52 -24.15
CA THR A 174 12.84 19.54 -23.32
C THR A 174 14.02 20.14 -24.09
N LEU A 175 14.77 19.30 -24.83
CA LEU A 175 15.88 19.75 -25.66
C LEU A 175 15.39 20.64 -26.82
N ALA A 176 14.29 20.26 -27.48
CA ALA A 176 13.67 21.07 -28.51
C ALA A 176 13.22 22.44 -27.98
N THR A 177 12.61 22.48 -26.81
CA THR A 177 12.21 23.73 -26.15
C THR A 177 13.42 24.63 -25.83
N ALA A 178 14.55 24.05 -25.45
CA ALA A 178 15.77 24.80 -25.15
C ALA A 178 16.46 25.38 -26.39
N TYR A 179 16.21 24.81 -27.58
CA TYR A 179 16.75 25.31 -28.86
C TYR A 179 15.85 26.40 -29.52
N TYR A 180 14.58 26.52 -29.06
CA TYR A 180 13.61 27.42 -29.66
C TYR A 180 13.60 28.77 -28.98
#